data_9a820d3ba167e9c0e70aaa1b44dffc23
#
_entry.id   9a820d3ba167e9c0e70aaa1b44dffc23
#
_cell.length_a   1.000
_cell.length_b   1.000
_cell.length_c   1.000
_cell.angle_alpha   90.00
_cell.angle_beta   90.00
_cell.angle_gamma   90.00
#
_symmetry.space_group_name_H-M   'P 1'
#
loop_
_entity.id
_entity.type
_entity.pdbx_description
1 polymer ?
#
loop_
_entity_poly.entity_id
_entity_poly.type
_entity_poly.pdbx_seq_one_letter_code
_entity_poly.pdbx_strand_id
1 'polypeptide(L)'
;MMQKIDTANPINQASNTMPLLSQNISIIETGAHSQVFRKLFDFLGIKVLIITDIDPANKNENNRLTSCSAVDATSTTNISIKSFFDISGDEVFSIVAQKSFAEKITSDDRIRIAYQIPEDENGYQPASFEDAFISLNKQFIINQKAGLIKFEALKDFDDSEIEDFYKFARDKVNKKSAFASSLLYFEGEENTWKVPNYISEGLLWLREQ
;
A
#
# COMPACT_ATOMS: atom_id res chain seq x y z
N MET A 1 -11.75 -2.77 -1.63
CA MET A 1 -10.73 -3.42 -0.77
C MET A 1 -11.32 -3.96 0.53
N MET A 2 -12.02 -3.18 1.36
CA MET A 2 -12.63 -3.66 2.62
C MET A 2 -13.52 -4.89 2.43
N GLN A 3 -14.40 -4.87 1.43
CA GLN A 3 -15.25 -6.03 1.09
C GLN A 3 -14.44 -7.29 0.78
N LYS A 4 -13.34 -7.16 0.00
CA LYS A 4 -12.46 -8.29 -0.30
C LYS A 4 -11.81 -8.87 0.95
N ILE A 5 -11.38 -8.00 1.88
CA ILE A 5 -10.80 -8.43 3.16
C ILE A 5 -11.83 -9.18 4.00
N ASP A 6 -13.04 -8.65 4.12
CA ASP A 6 -14.11 -9.31 4.88
C ASP A 6 -14.50 -10.66 4.28
N THR A 7 -14.58 -10.74 2.93
CA THR A 7 -14.91 -12.00 2.22
C THR A 7 -13.80 -13.04 2.34
N ALA A 8 -12.53 -12.63 2.19
CA ALA A 8 -11.39 -13.54 2.28
C ALA A 8 -11.09 -14.00 3.71
N ASN A 9 -11.52 -13.23 4.72
CA ASN A 9 -11.29 -13.51 6.13
C ASN A 9 -12.62 -13.49 6.90
N PRO A 10 -13.48 -14.50 6.73
CA PRO A 10 -14.78 -14.54 7.37
C PRO A 10 -14.63 -14.53 8.89
N ILE A 11 -15.49 -13.75 9.54
CA ILE A 11 -15.49 -13.60 11.00
C ILE A 11 -16.11 -14.85 11.63
N ASN A 12 -15.42 -15.44 12.59
CA ASN A 12 -16.01 -16.51 13.41
C ASN A 12 -17.11 -15.90 14.28
N GLN A 13 -18.30 -16.51 14.31
CA GLN A 13 -19.45 -16.05 15.10
C GLN A 13 -19.17 -15.94 16.62
N ALA A 14 -18.11 -16.58 17.10
CA ALA A 14 -17.67 -16.48 18.50
C ALA A 14 -16.81 -15.24 18.80
N SER A 15 -16.39 -14.47 17.79
CA SER A 15 -15.60 -13.25 17.98
C SER A 15 -16.51 -12.01 18.04
N ASN A 16 -16.17 -11.06 18.90
CA ASN A 16 -16.83 -9.75 18.93
C ASN A 16 -16.44 -8.83 17.76
N THR A 17 -15.69 -9.34 16.80
CA THR A 17 -15.19 -8.60 15.64
C THR A 17 -16.33 -8.36 14.64
N MET A 18 -16.45 -7.15 14.13
CA MET A 18 -17.44 -6.79 13.10
C MET A 18 -16.76 -6.65 11.73
N PRO A 19 -17.46 -6.98 10.62
CA PRO A 19 -16.94 -6.70 9.28
C PRO A 19 -16.58 -5.22 9.13
N LEU A 20 -15.53 -4.92 8.36
CA LEU A 20 -15.11 -3.53 8.10
C LEU A 20 -16.24 -2.66 7.56
N LEU A 21 -17.05 -3.21 6.63
CA LEU A 21 -18.17 -2.50 6.03
C LEU A 21 -19.33 -2.24 7.02
N SER A 22 -19.36 -2.93 8.17
CA SER A 22 -20.35 -2.72 9.23
C SER A 22 -19.87 -1.77 10.32
N GLN A 23 -18.61 -1.35 10.26
CA GLN A 23 -18.02 -0.40 11.20
C GLN A 23 -18.20 1.04 10.72
N ASN A 24 -18.20 1.99 11.66
CA ASN A 24 -18.24 3.40 11.35
C ASN A 24 -16.82 3.92 11.02
N ILE A 25 -16.38 3.70 9.77
CA ILE A 25 -15.07 4.08 9.27
C ILE A 25 -15.15 5.35 8.44
N SER A 26 -14.37 6.36 8.82
CA SER A 26 -14.17 7.57 8.03
C SER A 26 -12.84 7.51 7.27
N ILE A 27 -12.84 7.88 6.00
CA ILE A 27 -11.64 7.91 5.15
C ILE A 27 -11.28 9.37 4.90
N ILE A 28 -10.02 9.74 5.19
CA ILE A 28 -9.49 11.08 4.98
C ILE A 28 -8.26 10.99 4.07
N GLU A 29 -8.30 11.68 2.94
CA GLU A 29 -7.16 11.77 2.03
C GLU A 29 -6.20 12.86 2.53
N THR A 30 -4.99 12.47 2.92
CA THR A 30 -3.98 13.36 3.50
C THR A 30 -2.73 13.49 2.63
N GLY A 31 -2.61 12.70 1.56
CA GLY A 31 -1.36 12.54 0.83
C GLY A 31 -0.23 12.09 1.77
N ALA A 32 0.98 12.60 1.56
CA ALA A 32 2.15 12.29 2.40
C ALA A 32 2.22 13.11 3.70
N HIS A 33 1.10 13.66 4.19
CA HIS A 33 1.06 14.61 5.31
C HIS A 33 0.16 14.17 6.48
N SER A 34 -0.01 12.87 6.70
CA SER A 34 -0.83 12.35 7.80
C SER A 34 -0.35 12.80 9.19
N GLN A 35 0.93 13.11 9.36
CA GLN A 35 1.52 13.58 10.61
C GLN A 35 0.86 14.86 11.15
N VAL A 36 0.31 15.72 10.30
CA VAL A 36 -0.38 16.95 10.75
C VAL A 36 -1.64 16.66 11.55
N PHE A 37 -2.23 15.48 11.38
CA PHE A 37 -3.43 15.05 12.08
C PHE A 37 -3.13 14.33 13.41
N ARG A 38 -1.87 14.09 13.76
CA ARG A 38 -1.51 13.32 14.96
C ARG A 38 -2.20 13.84 16.23
N LYS A 39 -2.16 15.16 16.47
CA LYS A 39 -2.81 15.76 17.64
C LYS A 39 -4.33 15.57 17.66
N LEU A 40 -4.96 15.56 16.47
CA LEU A 40 -6.40 15.30 16.35
C LEU A 40 -6.70 13.85 16.69
N PHE A 41 -5.91 12.91 16.20
CA PHE A 41 -6.07 11.48 16.50
C PHE A 41 -5.92 11.20 17.99
N ASP A 42 -4.90 11.79 18.62
CA ASP A 42 -4.66 11.67 20.06
C ASP A 42 -5.82 12.28 20.88
N PHE A 43 -6.35 13.44 20.45
CA PHE A 43 -7.50 14.08 21.09
C PHE A 43 -8.79 13.26 20.97
N LEU A 44 -9.06 12.68 19.79
CA LEU A 44 -10.26 11.89 19.56
C LEU A 44 -10.20 10.50 20.23
N GLY A 45 -8.99 9.98 20.51
CA GLY A 45 -8.81 8.68 21.11
C GLY A 45 -9.30 7.50 20.27
N ILE A 46 -9.43 7.69 18.95
CA ILE A 46 -9.95 6.69 18.01
C ILE A 46 -8.83 5.80 17.45
N LYS A 47 -9.21 4.63 16.94
CA LYS A 47 -8.30 3.75 16.21
C LYS A 47 -8.08 4.29 14.80
N VAL A 48 -6.82 4.38 14.35
CA VAL A 48 -6.44 5.03 13.08
C VAL A 48 -5.48 4.14 12.30
N LEU A 49 -5.82 3.86 11.05
CA LEU A 49 -4.92 3.26 10.09
C LEU A 49 -4.44 4.30 9.07
N ILE A 50 -3.14 4.51 9.02
CA ILE A 50 -2.48 5.36 8.01
C ILE A 50 -1.99 4.44 6.90
N ILE A 51 -2.53 4.56 5.68
CA ILE A 51 -2.05 3.86 4.50
C ILE A 51 -1.32 4.88 3.63
N THR A 52 -0.06 4.61 3.31
CA THR A 52 0.79 5.53 2.53
C THR A 52 1.82 4.75 1.71
N ASP A 53 2.40 5.39 0.69
CA ASP A 53 3.51 4.79 -0.05
C ASP A 53 4.82 4.88 0.75
N ILE A 54 5.73 3.92 0.55
CA ILE A 54 7.05 3.94 1.22
C ILE A 54 7.97 5.01 0.61
N ASP A 55 7.69 5.46 -0.63
CA ASP A 55 8.38 6.53 -1.36
C ASP A 55 9.92 6.41 -1.32
N PRO A 56 10.50 5.33 -1.87
CA PRO A 56 11.93 5.12 -1.86
C PRO A 56 12.66 6.18 -2.66
N ALA A 57 13.80 6.65 -2.12
CA ALA A 57 14.58 7.70 -2.72
C ALA A 57 16.09 7.49 -2.51
N ASN A 58 16.87 8.05 -3.43
CA ASN A 58 18.32 8.11 -3.33
C ASN A 58 18.80 9.51 -3.71
N LYS A 59 19.99 9.88 -3.29
CA LYS A 59 20.62 11.14 -3.66
C LYS A 59 21.15 11.07 -5.09
N ASN A 60 20.79 12.07 -5.89
CA ASN A 60 21.38 12.26 -7.21
C ASN A 60 22.74 12.99 -7.14
N GLU A 61 23.39 13.20 -8.27
CA GLU A 61 24.68 13.89 -8.39
C GLU A 61 24.68 15.31 -7.76
N ASN A 62 23.53 15.94 -7.66
CA ASN A 62 23.36 17.26 -7.03
C ASN A 62 23.00 17.15 -5.53
N ASN A 63 23.17 16.00 -4.92
CA ASN A 63 22.87 15.71 -3.51
C ASN A 63 21.38 15.97 -3.13
N ARG A 64 20.45 15.84 -4.09
CA ARG A 64 19.01 15.95 -3.90
C ARG A 64 18.38 14.57 -3.90
N LEU A 65 17.44 14.32 -2.98
CA LEU A 65 16.65 13.09 -2.98
C LEU A 65 15.75 13.04 -4.22
N THR A 66 15.85 11.95 -4.96
CA THR A 66 15.03 11.64 -6.12
C THR A 66 14.46 10.24 -5.98
N SER A 67 13.22 10.04 -6.42
CA SER A 67 12.56 8.74 -6.36
C SER A 67 13.32 7.69 -7.17
N CYS A 68 13.45 6.50 -6.61
CA CYS A 68 14.12 5.35 -7.21
C CYS A 68 13.37 4.05 -6.87
N SER A 69 13.87 2.92 -7.38
CA SER A 69 13.40 1.60 -6.96
C SER A 69 13.78 1.36 -5.49
N ALA A 70 13.06 0.45 -4.83
CA ALA A 70 13.37 0.09 -3.44
C ALA A 70 14.78 -0.52 -3.28
N VAL A 71 15.28 -1.21 -4.32
CA VAL A 71 16.62 -1.82 -4.31
C VAL A 71 17.72 -0.76 -4.27
N ASP A 72 17.50 0.37 -4.93
CA ASP A 72 18.47 1.46 -5.03
C ASP A 72 18.32 2.50 -3.90
N ALA A 73 17.32 2.34 -3.05
CA ALA A 73 16.95 3.36 -2.07
C ALA A 73 17.86 3.36 -0.85
N THR A 74 18.31 4.54 -0.47
CA THR A 74 18.95 4.80 0.83
C THR A 74 18.02 5.53 1.79
N SER A 75 17.02 6.26 1.25
CA SER A 75 16.10 7.09 2.04
C SER A 75 14.65 6.92 1.57
N THR A 76 13.74 7.56 2.29
CA THR A 76 12.35 7.79 1.86
C THR A 76 12.06 9.29 1.83
N THR A 77 11.24 9.73 0.88
CA THR A 77 10.72 11.10 0.87
C THR A 77 9.45 11.26 1.69
N ASN A 78 8.88 10.17 2.21
CA ASN A 78 7.62 10.20 2.95
C ASN A 78 7.79 10.77 4.37
N ILE A 79 7.26 11.96 4.57
CA ILE A 79 7.34 12.69 5.86
C ILE A 79 6.48 11.98 6.91
N SER A 80 5.34 11.40 6.54
CA SER A 80 4.48 10.66 7.48
C SER A 80 5.21 9.49 8.11
N ILE A 81 5.96 8.72 7.33
CA ILE A 81 6.77 7.59 7.80
C ILE A 81 7.88 8.09 8.73
N LYS A 82 8.64 9.11 8.29
CA LYS A 82 9.71 9.69 9.11
C LYS A 82 9.19 10.19 10.45
N SER A 83 8.05 10.88 10.44
CA SER A 83 7.42 11.39 11.65
C SER A 83 6.85 10.28 12.55
N PHE A 84 6.29 9.21 11.97
CA PHE A 84 5.73 8.10 12.74
C PHE A 84 6.81 7.38 13.57
N PHE A 85 7.98 7.17 12.98
CA PHE A 85 9.10 6.47 13.62
C PHE A 85 10.09 7.41 14.32
N ASP A 86 9.86 8.72 14.29
CA ASP A 86 10.80 9.75 14.82
C ASP A 86 12.22 9.57 14.26
N ILE A 87 12.33 9.36 12.95
CA ILE A 87 13.59 9.14 12.25
C ILE A 87 13.90 10.32 11.32
N SER A 88 15.18 10.66 11.24
CA SER A 88 15.69 11.71 10.37
C SER A 88 16.97 11.27 9.68
N GLY A 89 17.34 11.99 8.62
CA GLY A 89 18.54 11.70 7.84
C GLY A 89 18.26 11.09 6.49
N ASP A 90 19.34 10.69 5.83
CA ASP A 90 19.32 10.27 4.41
C ASP A 90 19.50 8.77 4.21
N GLU A 91 19.84 8.01 5.26
CA GLU A 91 20.10 6.57 5.20
C GLU A 91 19.10 5.80 6.09
N VAL A 92 17.81 6.08 5.89
CA VAL A 92 16.75 5.53 6.74
C VAL A 92 15.90 4.45 6.06
N PHE A 93 16.09 4.21 4.75
CA PHE A 93 15.22 3.30 4.02
C PHE A 93 15.29 1.86 4.55
N SER A 94 16.48 1.34 4.81
CA SER A 94 16.65 -0.01 5.36
C SER A 94 15.97 -0.17 6.72
N ILE A 95 16.01 0.87 7.57
CA ILE A 95 15.34 0.88 8.88
C ILE A 95 13.83 0.76 8.68
N VAL A 96 13.27 1.57 7.76
CA VAL A 96 11.83 1.57 7.47
C VAL A 96 11.38 0.25 6.84
N ALA A 97 12.12 -0.25 5.83
CA ALA A 97 11.76 -1.45 5.10
C ALA A 97 11.78 -2.72 5.98
N GLN A 98 12.59 -2.74 7.05
CA GLN A 98 12.73 -3.87 7.96
C GLN A 98 11.77 -3.83 9.16
N LYS A 99 10.95 -2.78 9.30
CA LYS A 99 9.99 -2.69 10.40
C LYS A 99 9.01 -3.85 10.40
N SER A 100 8.97 -4.57 11.50
CA SER A 100 8.01 -5.66 11.73
C SER A 100 6.56 -5.14 11.83
N PHE A 101 5.62 -6.06 11.78
CA PHE A 101 4.19 -5.73 11.97
C PHE A 101 3.96 -4.95 13.28
N ALA A 102 4.51 -5.41 14.40
CA ALA A 102 4.32 -4.81 15.72
C ALA A 102 4.95 -3.40 15.82
N GLU A 103 6.10 -3.18 15.20
CA GLU A 103 6.75 -1.88 15.22
C GLU A 103 6.01 -0.80 14.44
N LYS A 104 5.10 -1.17 13.54
CA LYS A 104 4.25 -0.26 12.76
C LYS A 104 2.99 0.19 13.52
N ILE A 105 2.90 -0.14 14.82
CA ILE A 105 1.77 0.19 15.68
C ILE A 105 2.28 1.01 16.86
N THR A 106 1.54 2.03 17.28
CA THR A 106 1.87 2.81 18.48
C THR A 106 1.73 1.96 19.75
N SER A 107 2.47 2.31 20.80
CA SER A 107 2.48 1.55 22.06
C SER A 107 1.12 1.42 22.76
N ASP A 108 0.19 2.32 22.45
CA ASP A 108 -1.20 2.31 22.93
C ASP A 108 -2.17 1.58 22.00
N ASP A 109 -1.65 0.89 20.97
CA ASP A 109 -2.40 0.12 19.96
C ASP A 109 -3.49 0.91 19.22
N ARG A 110 -3.38 2.25 19.17
CA ARG A 110 -4.41 3.09 18.54
C ARG A 110 -4.09 3.53 17.12
N ILE A 111 -2.83 3.68 16.78
CA ILE A 111 -2.43 4.16 15.45
C ILE A 111 -1.46 3.17 14.81
N ARG A 112 -1.81 2.73 13.62
CA ARG A 112 -0.96 1.90 12.76
C ARG A 112 -0.60 2.64 11.49
N ILE A 113 0.66 2.50 11.04
CA ILE A 113 1.08 2.89 9.70
C ILE A 113 1.29 1.64 8.84
N ALA A 114 0.79 1.69 7.60
CA ALA A 114 0.91 0.63 6.62
C ALA A 114 1.49 1.21 5.32
N TYR A 115 2.55 0.61 4.84
CA TYR A 115 3.24 0.93 3.58
C TYR A 115 3.79 -0.35 2.97
N GLN A 116 4.24 -0.29 1.73
CA GLN A 116 4.67 -1.45 0.96
C GLN A 116 5.67 -2.31 1.70
N ILE A 117 5.41 -3.60 1.67
CA ILE A 117 6.28 -4.69 2.15
C ILE A 117 6.49 -5.68 1.00
N PRO A 118 7.45 -6.60 1.09
CA PRO A 118 7.59 -7.65 0.08
C PRO A 118 6.28 -8.40 -0.14
N GLU A 119 5.86 -8.54 -1.40
CA GLU A 119 4.53 -9.06 -1.77
C GLU A 119 4.54 -10.54 -2.13
N ASP A 120 5.69 -11.08 -2.51
CA ASP A 120 5.83 -12.46 -2.97
C ASP A 120 7.03 -13.18 -2.33
N GLU A 121 7.11 -14.50 -2.60
CA GLU A 121 8.22 -15.34 -2.11
C GLU A 121 9.58 -14.93 -2.70
N ASN A 122 9.61 -14.18 -3.80
CA ASN A 122 10.83 -13.68 -4.43
C ASN A 122 11.35 -12.40 -3.75
N GLY A 123 10.60 -11.87 -2.78
CA GLY A 123 11.04 -10.74 -1.98
C GLY A 123 11.03 -9.40 -2.71
N TYR A 124 10.22 -9.25 -3.78
CA TYR A 124 10.07 -7.97 -4.44
C TYR A 124 9.51 -6.93 -3.48
N GLN A 125 10.27 -5.85 -3.25
CA GLN A 125 9.88 -4.72 -2.41
C GLN A 125 9.28 -3.61 -3.29
N PRO A 126 7.96 -3.40 -3.26
CA PRO A 126 7.34 -2.35 -4.05
C PRO A 126 7.65 -0.95 -3.50
N ALA A 127 7.55 0.04 -4.39
CA ALA A 127 7.73 1.45 -4.07
C ALA A 127 6.42 2.22 -3.90
N SER A 128 5.35 1.74 -4.56
CA SER A 128 4.03 2.38 -4.61
C SER A 128 2.91 1.34 -4.67
N PHE A 129 1.66 1.80 -4.59
CA PHE A 129 0.50 0.93 -4.76
C PHE A 129 0.48 0.26 -6.14
N GLU A 130 0.86 0.98 -7.19
CA GLU A 130 0.77 0.51 -8.56
C GLU A 130 1.69 -0.69 -8.82
N ASP A 131 2.95 -0.60 -8.44
CA ASP A 131 3.91 -1.70 -8.65
C ASP A 131 3.66 -2.86 -7.68
N ALA A 132 3.19 -2.61 -6.45
CA ALA A 132 2.71 -3.64 -5.54
C ALA A 132 1.53 -4.42 -6.14
N PHE A 133 0.56 -3.72 -6.71
CA PHE A 133 -0.59 -4.34 -7.34
C PHE A 133 -0.18 -5.16 -8.57
N ILE A 134 0.67 -4.60 -9.43
CA ILE A 134 1.10 -5.24 -10.68
C ILE A 134 1.90 -6.51 -10.38
N SER A 135 2.86 -6.46 -9.46
CA SER A 135 3.68 -7.62 -9.11
C SER A 135 2.85 -8.79 -8.55
N LEU A 136 1.86 -8.47 -7.72
CA LEU A 136 0.99 -9.44 -7.05
C LEU A 136 -0.10 -10.03 -7.98
N ASN A 137 -0.51 -9.29 -9.01
CA ASN A 137 -1.70 -9.58 -9.82
C ASN A 137 -1.42 -9.86 -11.30
N LYS A 138 -0.24 -10.36 -11.64
CA LYS A 138 0.20 -10.61 -13.03
C LYS A 138 -0.82 -11.39 -13.84
N GLN A 139 -1.27 -12.53 -13.34
CA GLN A 139 -2.22 -13.39 -14.05
C GLN A 139 -3.58 -12.72 -14.24
N PHE A 140 -4.05 -11.97 -13.23
CA PHE A 140 -5.26 -11.17 -13.34
C PHE A 140 -5.13 -10.14 -14.47
N ILE A 141 -4.02 -9.41 -14.54
CA ILE A 141 -3.76 -8.40 -15.58
C ILE A 141 -3.74 -9.03 -16.96
N ILE A 142 -3.05 -10.17 -17.14
CA ILE A 142 -2.98 -10.90 -18.40
C ILE A 142 -4.39 -11.33 -18.86
N ASN A 143 -5.19 -11.85 -17.95
CA ASN A 143 -6.54 -12.30 -18.25
C ASN A 143 -7.46 -11.12 -18.64
N GLN A 144 -7.32 -9.96 -18.00
CA GLN A 144 -8.13 -8.77 -18.28
C GLN A 144 -7.67 -8.01 -19.54
N LYS A 145 -6.41 -8.15 -19.94
CA LYS A 145 -5.88 -7.57 -21.18
C LYS A 145 -6.67 -7.99 -22.42
N ALA A 146 -7.16 -9.22 -22.43
CA ALA A 146 -7.98 -9.77 -23.53
C ALA A 146 -9.48 -9.44 -23.38
N GLY A 147 -9.92 -8.86 -22.27
CA GLY A 147 -11.31 -8.61 -21.93
C GLY A 147 -11.92 -7.34 -22.55
N LEU A 148 -13.24 -7.20 -22.38
CA LEU A 148 -14.01 -6.06 -22.89
C LEU A 148 -13.72 -4.74 -22.15
N ILE A 149 -13.18 -4.80 -20.93
CA ILE A 149 -12.80 -3.66 -20.14
C ILE A 149 -11.31 -3.42 -20.30
N LYS A 150 -10.96 -2.37 -21.03
CA LYS A 150 -9.57 -1.99 -21.27
C LYS A 150 -8.97 -1.41 -20.01
N PHE A 151 -8.06 -2.13 -19.40
CA PHE A 151 -7.15 -1.61 -18.39
C PHE A 151 -6.07 -0.80 -19.11
N GLU A 152 -6.41 0.42 -19.52
CA GLU A 152 -5.62 1.23 -20.46
C GLU A 152 -4.15 1.40 -20.03
N ALA A 153 -3.94 1.56 -18.71
CA ALA A 153 -2.59 1.72 -18.16
C ALA A 153 -1.72 0.45 -18.28
N LEU A 154 -2.37 -0.72 -18.44
CA LEU A 154 -1.70 -2.03 -18.45
C LEU A 154 -1.88 -2.79 -19.79
N LYS A 155 -2.32 -2.11 -20.83
CA LYS A 155 -2.55 -2.73 -22.15
C LYS A 155 -1.30 -3.39 -22.74
N ASP A 156 -0.14 -2.84 -22.43
CA ASP A 156 1.16 -3.31 -22.91
C ASP A 156 1.85 -4.25 -21.89
N PHE A 157 1.12 -4.71 -20.86
CA PHE A 157 1.69 -5.63 -19.87
C PHE A 157 2.01 -6.97 -20.49
N ASP A 158 3.28 -7.37 -20.43
CA ASP A 158 3.76 -8.70 -20.78
C ASP A 158 4.71 -9.18 -19.68
N ASP A 159 4.30 -10.17 -18.89
CA ASP A 159 5.07 -10.66 -17.75
C ASP A 159 6.45 -11.21 -18.16
N SER A 160 6.57 -11.71 -19.40
CA SER A 160 7.85 -12.25 -19.90
C SER A 160 8.88 -11.16 -20.22
N GLU A 161 8.45 -9.92 -20.40
CA GLU A 161 9.28 -8.76 -20.75
C GLU A 161 9.53 -7.81 -19.57
N ILE A 162 8.85 -8.01 -18.43
CA ILE A 162 8.98 -7.10 -17.28
C ILE A 162 10.04 -7.61 -16.33
N GLU A 163 11.21 -7.01 -16.39
CA GLU A 163 12.30 -7.21 -15.45
C GLU A 163 12.15 -6.33 -14.19
N ASP A 164 11.46 -5.19 -14.29
CA ASP A 164 11.35 -4.18 -13.25
C ASP A 164 9.91 -3.60 -13.17
N PHE A 165 9.14 -4.04 -12.16
CA PHE A 165 7.76 -3.58 -11.91
C PHE A 165 7.68 -2.10 -11.54
N TYR A 166 8.68 -1.57 -10.81
CA TYR A 166 8.75 -0.16 -10.47
C TYR A 166 8.85 0.70 -11.72
N LYS A 167 9.78 0.36 -12.61
CA LYS A 167 9.97 1.08 -13.87
C LYS A 167 8.72 0.99 -14.74
N PHE A 168 8.14 -0.20 -14.87
CA PHE A 168 6.92 -0.40 -15.64
C PHE A 168 5.77 0.45 -15.09
N ALA A 169 5.51 0.42 -13.78
CA ALA A 169 4.45 1.19 -13.14
C ALA A 169 4.66 2.70 -13.35
N ARG A 170 5.89 3.18 -13.13
CA ARG A 170 6.24 4.59 -13.31
C ARG A 170 6.03 5.07 -14.76
N ASP A 171 6.43 4.27 -15.74
CA ASP A 171 6.41 4.66 -17.16
C ASP A 171 5.02 4.49 -17.80
N LYS A 172 4.21 3.55 -17.32
CA LYS A 172 2.91 3.19 -17.92
C LYS A 172 1.70 3.71 -17.14
N VAL A 173 1.77 3.80 -15.81
CA VAL A 173 0.65 4.25 -14.98
C VAL A 173 0.70 5.77 -14.76
N ASN A 174 0.39 6.53 -15.80
CA ASN A 174 0.44 8.00 -15.75
C ASN A 174 -0.70 8.65 -14.95
N LYS A 175 -1.82 7.92 -14.71
CA LYS A 175 -3.00 8.41 -14.00
C LYS A 175 -3.33 7.47 -12.84
N LYS A 176 -2.60 7.62 -11.74
CA LYS A 176 -2.71 6.76 -10.55
C LYS A 176 -4.14 6.64 -10.01
N SER A 177 -4.86 7.77 -9.86
CA SER A 177 -6.25 7.76 -9.39
C SER A 177 -7.19 7.02 -10.35
N ALA A 178 -7.00 7.18 -11.67
CA ALA A 178 -7.79 6.46 -12.67
C ALA A 178 -7.46 4.96 -12.64
N PHE A 179 -6.20 4.59 -12.42
CA PHE A 179 -5.78 3.21 -12.25
C PHE A 179 -6.48 2.57 -11.04
N ALA A 180 -6.40 3.19 -9.86
CA ALA A 180 -7.06 2.71 -8.67
C ALA A 180 -8.60 2.61 -8.83
N SER A 181 -9.21 3.61 -9.47
CA SER A 181 -10.66 3.62 -9.71
C SER A 181 -11.10 2.53 -10.70
N SER A 182 -10.26 2.18 -11.68
CA SER A 182 -10.59 1.13 -12.65
C SER A 182 -10.72 -0.25 -12.00
N LEU A 183 -10.10 -0.48 -10.83
CA LEU A 183 -10.24 -1.73 -10.08
C LEU A 183 -11.68 -1.98 -9.59
N LEU A 184 -12.50 -0.93 -9.45
CA LEU A 184 -13.91 -1.06 -9.06
C LEU A 184 -14.74 -1.82 -10.12
N TYR A 185 -14.34 -1.75 -11.39
CA TYR A 185 -15.03 -2.49 -12.46
C TYR A 185 -14.81 -4.01 -12.42
N PHE A 186 -13.86 -4.45 -11.60
CA PHE A 186 -13.50 -5.87 -11.46
C PHE A 186 -13.98 -6.46 -10.13
N GLU A 187 -15.08 -5.96 -9.59
CA GLU A 187 -15.74 -6.53 -8.42
C GLU A 187 -16.72 -7.61 -8.86
N GLY A 188 -16.35 -8.90 -8.69
CA GLY A 188 -17.18 -10.05 -8.99
C GLY A 188 -16.44 -11.35 -8.73
N GLU A 189 -17.18 -12.48 -8.60
CA GLU A 189 -16.62 -13.78 -8.19
C GLU A 189 -15.58 -14.36 -9.16
N GLU A 190 -15.62 -14.00 -10.44
CA GLU A 190 -14.71 -14.54 -11.47
C GLU A 190 -13.43 -13.72 -11.65
N ASN A 191 -13.35 -12.51 -11.08
CA ASN A 191 -12.25 -11.57 -11.30
C ASN A 191 -11.55 -11.21 -9.98
N THR A 192 -10.91 -12.18 -9.37
CA THR A 192 -10.27 -12.02 -8.07
C THR A 192 -8.86 -11.49 -8.19
N TRP A 193 -8.68 -10.17 -8.20
CA TRP A 193 -7.38 -9.58 -7.91
C TRP A 193 -7.11 -9.62 -6.40
N LYS A 194 -5.84 -9.72 -6.04
CA LYS A 194 -5.38 -9.74 -4.64
C LYS A 194 -5.10 -8.32 -4.15
N VAL A 195 -5.51 -8.04 -2.92
CA VAL A 195 -5.16 -6.79 -2.23
C VAL A 195 -3.70 -6.86 -1.79
N PRO A 196 -2.87 -5.83 -2.02
CA PRO A 196 -1.50 -5.80 -1.51
C PRO A 196 -1.41 -6.06 -0.01
N ASN A 197 -0.39 -6.82 0.42
CA ASN A 197 -0.28 -7.34 1.77
C ASN A 197 -0.28 -6.26 2.84
N TYR A 198 0.43 -5.14 2.62
CA TYR A 198 0.46 -4.05 3.59
C TYR A 198 -0.93 -3.43 3.86
N ILE A 199 -1.79 -3.37 2.82
CA ILE A 199 -3.18 -2.90 2.95
C ILE A 199 -4.03 -3.95 3.68
N SER A 200 -3.88 -5.24 3.29
CA SER A 200 -4.57 -6.35 3.94
C SER A 200 -4.29 -6.41 5.42
N GLU A 201 -3.02 -6.39 5.81
CA GLU A 201 -2.59 -6.39 7.21
C GLU A 201 -3.12 -5.19 7.99
N GLY A 202 -3.07 -4.01 7.37
CA GLY A 202 -3.59 -2.78 7.96
C GLY A 202 -5.09 -2.85 8.22
N LEU A 203 -5.87 -3.29 7.22
CA LEU A 203 -7.33 -3.40 7.34
C LEU A 203 -7.75 -4.51 8.32
N LEU A 204 -7.03 -5.63 8.37
CA LEU A 204 -7.27 -6.68 9.38
C LEU A 204 -7.03 -6.16 10.79
N TRP A 205 -5.92 -5.45 11.02
CA TRP A 205 -5.66 -4.82 12.32
C TRP A 205 -6.74 -3.79 12.68
N LEU A 206 -7.19 -2.97 11.71
CA LEU A 206 -8.25 -1.99 11.96
C LEU A 206 -9.58 -2.66 12.34
N ARG A 207 -9.86 -3.84 11.78
CA ARG A 207 -11.06 -4.62 12.05
C ARG A 207 -11.13 -5.19 13.46
N GLU A 208 -9.98 -5.54 14.00
CA GLU A 208 -9.85 -6.08 15.37
C GLU A 208 -10.03 -4.93 16.38
N GLN A 209 -11.19 -4.86 17.02
CA GLN A 209 -11.51 -3.88 18.06
C GLN A 209 -11.44 -4.52 19.45
#